data_d7e545d995cb1bb39932bf7eacf321c8
#
_entry.id   d7e545d995cb1bb39932bf7eacf321c8
#
_cell.length_a   1.000
_cell.length_b   1.000
_cell.length_c   1.000
_cell.angle_alpha   90.00
_cell.angle_beta   90.00
_cell.angle_gamma   90.00
#
_symmetry.space_group_name_H-M   'P 1'
#
loop_
_entity.id
_entity.type
_entity.pdbx_description
1 polymer ?
#
loop_
_entity_poly.entity_id
_entity_poly.type
_entity_poly.pdbx_seq_one_letter_code
_entity_poly.pdbx_strand_id
1 'polypeptide(L)'
;MNIFKKTILTVLASLLIIGNVYADKVRIGTEGAYPPWNDTDPSGALVGFEIDLAKELCAILKHECVIVPQDWDGMIPALLMRKFDVIMAGMSITPEREKTITFSQGYATEPATLAVMKGSSLEGMDTPQSINLNLSGSDVKKALKTITGALAGKTVCTQTGTIHQNFLESGDVGSVNVRTYK
;
A
#
# COMPACT_ATOMS: atom_id res chain seq x y z
N MET A 1 21.01 -64.51 14.79
CA MET A 1 20.52 -63.54 13.82
C MET A 1 19.32 -62.86 14.54
N ASN A 2 19.40 -61.78 15.34
CA ASN A 2 19.35 -60.67 14.59
C ASN A 2 18.88 -59.38 15.34
N ILE A 3 19.32 -59.23 16.56
CA ILE A 3 19.10 -57.98 17.28
C ILE A 3 19.87 -56.86 16.55
N PHE A 4 21.10 -57.13 16.15
CA PHE A 4 21.95 -56.17 15.43
C PHE A 4 21.37 -55.70 14.07
N LYS A 5 20.74 -56.59 13.30
CA LYS A 5 20.07 -56.19 12.02
C LYS A 5 18.79 -55.38 12.24
N LYS A 6 18.04 -55.65 13.32
CA LYS A 6 16.84 -54.88 13.64
C LYS A 6 17.19 -53.45 14.10
N THR A 7 18.27 -53.32 14.91
CA THR A 7 18.71 -51.99 15.39
C THR A 7 19.24 -51.10 14.24
N ILE A 8 19.96 -51.66 13.27
CA ILE A 8 20.46 -50.94 12.10
C ILE A 8 19.28 -50.49 11.21
N LEU A 9 18.27 -51.34 11.02
CA LEU A 9 17.10 -51.00 10.19
C LEU A 9 16.24 -49.87 10.82
N THR A 10 16.15 -49.85 12.17
CA THR A 10 15.42 -48.81 12.89
C THR A 10 16.15 -47.47 12.87
N VAL A 11 17.47 -47.44 12.93
CA VAL A 11 18.29 -46.21 12.83
C VAL A 11 18.28 -45.68 11.40
N LEU A 12 18.25 -46.55 10.37
CA LEU A 12 18.15 -46.08 8.99
C LEU A 12 16.76 -45.52 8.64
N ALA A 13 15.69 -46.01 9.27
CA ALA A 13 14.33 -45.51 9.07
C ALA A 13 14.09 -44.15 9.73
N SER A 14 14.81 -43.84 10.81
CA SER A 14 14.71 -42.54 11.48
C SER A 14 15.48 -41.41 10.79
N LEU A 15 16.40 -41.71 9.86
CA LEU A 15 17.11 -40.67 9.10
C LEU A 15 16.37 -40.19 7.84
N LEU A 16 15.23 -40.78 7.49
CA LEU A 16 14.47 -40.43 6.29
C LEU A 16 13.34 -39.42 6.54
N ILE A 17 13.15 -38.96 7.78
CA ILE A 17 12.25 -37.86 8.07
C ILE A 17 13.06 -36.55 8.08
N ILE A 18 13.79 -36.26 7.01
CA ILE A 18 14.15 -34.89 6.67
C ILE A 18 12.88 -34.33 6.05
N GLY A 19 12.01 -33.80 6.91
CA GLY A 19 10.86 -33.03 6.46
C GLY A 19 11.39 -31.97 5.51
N ASN A 20 10.94 -32.00 4.26
CA ASN A 20 11.12 -30.86 3.38
C ASN A 20 10.45 -29.69 4.09
N VAL A 21 11.25 -28.81 4.69
CA VAL A 21 10.79 -27.49 5.11
C VAL A 21 10.51 -26.76 3.81
N TYR A 22 9.31 -26.93 3.28
CA TYR A 22 8.83 -26.04 2.23
C TYR A 22 8.83 -24.66 2.85
N ALA A 23 9.62 -23.77 2.30
CA ALA A 23 9.48 -22.36 2.62
C ALA A 23 8.04 -21.97 2.26
N ASP A 24 7.30 -21.46 3.25
CA ASP A 24 5.93 -21.01 2.98
C ASP A 24 5.96 -19.96 1.87
N LYS A 25 5.09 -20.15 0.88
CA LYS A 25 4.98 -19.24 -0.24
C LYS A 25 4.09 -18.07 0.17
N VAL A 26 4.67 -16.86 0.20
CA VAL A 26 3.96 -15.62 0.54
C VAL A 26 3.63 -14.88 -0.75
N ARG A 27 2.36 -14.59 -0.96
CA ARG A 27 1.88 -13.77 -2.08
C ARG A 27 1.70 -12.35 -1.60
N ILE A 28 2.30 -11.39 -2.31
CA ILE A 28 2.29 -9.97 -1.96
C ILE A 28 1.55 -9.22 -3.05
N GLY A 29 0.40 -8.64 -2.70
CA GLY A 29 -0.38 -7.79 -3.60
C GLY A 29 0.22 -6.39 -3.70
N THR A 30 0.41 -5.89 -4.92
CA THR A 30 0.85 -4.52 -5.21
C THR A 30 0.12 -3.96 -6.41
N GLU A 31 0.07 -2.63 -6.55
CA GLU A 31 -0.63 -2.01 -7.68
C GLU A 31 0.24 -2.00 -8.94
N GLY A 32 1.50 -1.62 -8.82
CA GLY A 32 2.41 -1.46 -9.95
C GLY A 32 2.15 -0.21 -10.79
N ALA A 33 1.57 0.83 -10.20
CA ALA A 33 1.23 2.10 -10.83
C ALA A 33 1.48 3.31 -9.92
N TYR A 34 2.36 3.17 -8.92
CA TYR A 34 2.65 4.22 -7.93
C TYR A 34 4.16 4.45 -7.76
N PRO A 35 4.84 5.02 -8.78
CA PRO A 35 6.27 5.31 -8.69
C PRO A 35 6.56 6.43 -7.66
N PRO A 36 7.67 6.38 -6.92
CA PRO A 36 8.75 5.38 -7.00
C PRO A 36 8.52 4.14 -6.12
N TRP A 37 7.35 4.01 -5.50
CA TRP A 37 7.04 2.93 -4.54
C TRP A 37 6.90 1.58 -5.23
N ASN A 38 5.97 1.47 -6.13
CA ASN A 38 5.76 0.31 -6.98
C ASN A 38 5.32 0.76 -8.38
N ASP A 39 5.90 0.20 -9.41
CA ASP A 39 5.64 0.57 -10.80
C ASP A 39 5.78 -0.66 -11.70
N THR A 40 5.28 -0.53 -12.92
CA THR A 40 5.45 -1.52 -13.97
C THR A 40 6.33 -0.92 -15.05
N ASP A 41 7.52 -1.48 -15.24
CA ASP A 41 8.46 -0.99 -16.25
C ASP A 41 7.99 -1.30 -17.69
N PRO A 42 8.64 -0.75 -18.73
CA PRO A 42 8.27 -1.01 -20.12
C PRO A 42 8.36 -2.49 -20.55
N SER A 43 9.07 -3.34 -19.78
CA SER A 43 9.13 -4.79 -20.02
C SER A 43 7.94 -5.54 -19.40
N GLY A 44 7.14 -4.87 -18.57
CA GLY A 44 6.06 -5.46 -17.79
C GLY A 44 6.51 -6.00 -16.43
N ALA A 45 7.75 -5.74 -16.02
CA ALA A 45 8.25 -6.15 -14.72
C ALA A 45 7.84 -5.16 -13.62
N LEU A 46 7.46 -5.67 -12.45
CA LEU A 46 7.21 -4.86 -11.26
C LEU A 46 8.53 -4.40 -10.66
N VAL A 47 8.65 -3.10 -10.45
CA VAL A 47 9.85 -2.40 -9.96
C VAL A 47 9.47 -1.37 -8.90
N GLY A 48 10.47 -0.85 -8.19
CA GLY A 48 10.30 0.21 -7.20
C GLY A 48 10.70 -0.19 -5.79
N PHE A 49 10.68 0.81 -4.89
CA PHE A 49 11.14 0.65 -3.51
C PHE A 49 10.46 -0.53 -2.78
N GLU A 50 9.15 -0.65 -2.89
CA GLU A 50 8.39 -1.71 -2.21
C GLU A 50 8.67 -3.09 -2.79
N ILE A 51 8.96 -3.15 -4.08
CA ILE A 51 9.33 -4.40 -4.74
C ILE A 51 10.68 -4.91 -4.21
N ASP A 52 11.63 -4.00 -4.04
CA ASP A 52 12.95 -4.35 -3.50
C ASP A 52 12.87 -4.64 -2.00
N LEU A 53 12.11 -3.86 -1.23
CA LEU A 53 11.84 -4.13 0.19
C LEU A 53 11.19 -5.51 0.39
N ALA A 54 10.21 -5.87 -0.44
CA ALA A 54 9.58 -7.18 -0.40
C ALA A 54 10.59 -8.31 -0.60
N LYS A 55 11.47 -8.19 -1.61
CA LYS A 55 12.52 -9.18 -1.87
C LYS A 55 13.46 -9.35 -0.68
N GLU A 56 13.91 -8.24 -0.07
CA GLU A 56 14.79 -8.27 1.10
C GLU A 56 14.11 -8.91 2.33
N LEU A 57 12.86 -8.53 2.61
CA LEU A 57 12.10 -9.12 3.71
C LEU A 57 11.92 -10.63 3.52
N CYS A 58 11.61 -11.07 2.31
CA CYS A 58 11.44 -12.48 1.99
C CYS A 58 12.75 -13.26 2.14
N ALA A 59 13.88 -12.68 1.73
CA ALA A 59 15.20 -13.26 1.92
C ALA A 59 15.55 -13.42 3.41
N ILE A 60 15.29 -12.40 4.24
CA ILE A 60 15.52 -12.44 5.69
C ILE A 60 14.65 -13.50 6.36
N LEU A 61 13.39 -13.59 5.97
CA LEU A 61 12.41 -14.54 6.52
C LEU A 61 12.57 -15.96 5.95
N LYS A 62 13.39 -16.14 4.92
CA LYS A 62 13.59 -17.40 4.19
C LYS A 62 12.28 -17.96 3.62
N HIS A 63 11.41 -17.08 3.16
CA HIS A 63 10.16 -17.43 2.47
C HIS A 63 10.34 -17.29 0.95
N GLU A 64 9.62 -18.12 0.19
CA GLU A 64 9.42 -17.90 -1.23
C GLU A 64 8.31 -16.83 -1.40
N CYS A 65 8.63 -15.71 -2.03
CA CYS A 65 7.64 -14.66 -2.25
C CYS A 65 7.28 -14.51 -3.72
N VAL A 66 6.00 -14.24 -3.97
CA VAL A 66 5.46 -13.92 -5.30
C VAL A 66 4.72 -12.61 -5.21
N ILE A 67 5.11 -11.65 -6.05
CA ILE A 67 4.42 -10.37 -6.15
C ILE A 67 3.29 -10.50 -7.16
N VAL A 68 2.08 -10.08 -6.76
CA VAL A 68 0.84 -10.24 -7.52
C VAL A 68 0.30 -8.84 -7.84
N PRO A 69 0.24 -8.44 -9.11
CA PRO A 69 -0.36 -7.17 -9.49
C PRO A 69 -1.87 -7.20 -9.27
N GLN A 70 -2.40 -6.12 -8.74
CA GLN A 70 -3.81 -5.95 -8.47
C GLN A 70 -4.17 -4.47 -8.51
N ASP A 71 -5.20 -4.09 -9.28
CA ASP A 71 -5.72 -2.72 -9.31
C ASP A 71 -6.09 -2.25 -7.90
N TRP A 72 -5.83 -0.98 -7.61
CA TRP A 72 -5.98 -0.39 -6.27
C TRP A 72 -7.36 -0.59 -5.66
N ASP A 73 -8.43 -0.32 -6.43
CA ASP A 73 -9.81 -0.42 -5.97
C ASP A 73 -10.23 -1.85 -5.56
N GLY A 74 -9.53 -2.86 -6.10
CA GLY A 74 -9.70 -4.27 -5.77
C GLY A 74 -8.77 -4.82 -4.69
N MET A 75 -7.85 -4.04 -4.14
CA MET A 75 -6.75 -4.51 -3.30
C MET A 75 -7.24 -5.18 -1.99
N ILE A 76 -8.05 -4.49 -1.19
CA ILE A 76 -8.60 -5.06 0.05
C ILE A 76 -9.56 -6.22 -0.23
N PRO A 77 -10.52 -6.13 -1.14
CA PRO A 77 -11.33 -7.28 -1.54
C PRO A 77 -10.52 -8.52 -1.95
N ALA A 78 -9.44 -8.33 -2.71
CA ALA A 78 -8.59 -9.43 -3.14
C ALA A 78 -7.82 -10.09 -1.98
N LEU A 79 -7.35 -9.31 -0.99
CA LEU A 79 -6.76 -9.82 0.24
C LEU A 79 -7.78 -10.68 1.02
N LEU A 80 -9.00 -10.18 1.20
CA LEU A 80 -10.06 -10.90 1.91
C LEU A 80 -10.47 -12.20 1.20
N MET A 81 -10.40 -12.21 -0.12
CA MET A 81 -10.61 -13.42 -0.95
C MET A 81 -9.37 -14.32 -1.01
N ARG A 82 -8.29 -13.99 -0.30
CA ARG A 82 -7.04 -14.73 -0.27
C ARG A 82 -6.37 -14.90 -1.65
N LYS A 83 -6.50 -13.92 -2.53
CA LYS A 83 -5.71 -13.89 -3.78
C LYS A 83 -4.23 -13.68 -3.49
N PHE A 84 -3.92 -12.97 -2.43
CA PHE A 84 -2.59 -12.80 -1.85
C PHE A 84 -2.71 -12.73 -0.32
N ASP A 85 -1.58 -12.78 0.36
CA ASP A 85 -1.51 -12.93 1.81
C ASP A 85 -1.18 -11.61 2.50
N VAL A 86 -0.52 -10.69 1.79
CA VAL A 86 -0.08 -9.37 2.28
C VAL A 86 -0.28 -8.34 1.17
N ILE A 87 -0.59 -7.10 1.56
CA ILE A 87 -0.56 -5.93 0.66
C ILE A 87 0.71 -5.13 0.94
N MET A 88 1.44 -4.77 -0.12
CA MET A 88 2.54 -3.80 -0.09
C MET A 88 2.37 -2.87 -1.28
N ALA A 89 1.70 -1.74 -1.07
CA ALA A 89 1.26 -0.84 -2.13
C ALA A 89 1.01 0.59 -1.63
N GLY A 90 1.86 1.11 -0.74
CA GLY A 90 1.71 2.47 -0.18
C GLY A 90 0.38 2.71 0.54
N MET A 91 -0.22 1.65 1.10
CA MET A 91 -1.56 1.75 1.68
C MET A 91 -1.54 2.46 3.03
N SER A 92 -2.15 3.64 3.09
CA SER A 92 -2.28 4.40 4.33
C SER A 92 -3.06 3.64 5.39
N ILE A 93 -2.53 3.63 6.62
CA ILE A 93 -3.21 3.12 7.80
C ILE A 93 -4.34 4.09 8.15
N THR A 94 -5.58 3.61 8.19
CA THR A 94 -6.74 4.41 8.58
C THR A 94 -7.66 3.62 9.48
N PRO A 95 -8.37 4.27 10.44
CA PRO A 95 -9.33 3.59 11.31
C PRO A 95 -10.41 2.83 10.54
N GLU A 96 -10.77 3.30 9.35
CA GLU A 96 -11.77 2.61 8.52
C GLU A 96 -11.23 1.30 7.96
N ARG A 97 -10.00 1.31 7.45
CA ARG A 97 -9.35 0.10 6.92
C ARG A 97 -9.03 -0.91 8.03
N GLU A 98 -8.66 -0.43 9.22
CA GLU A 98 -8.37 -1.27 10.39
C GLU A 98 -9.58 -2.05 10.91
N LYS A 99 -10.81 -1.64 10.57
CA LYS A 99 -12.02 -2.44 10.86
C LYS A 99 -12.06 -3.77 10.07
N THR A 100 -11.32 -3.85 8.99
CA THR A 100 -11.42 -4.96 8.02
C THR A 100 -10.12 -5.73 7.86
N ILE A 101 -8.99 -5.06 7.94
CA ILE A 101 -7.65 -5.64 7.78
C ILE A 101 -6.70 -5.15 8.89
N THR A 102 -5.63 -5.90 9.13
CA THR A 102 -4.59 -5.51 10.11
C THR A 102 -3.40 -4.93 9.37
N PHE A 103 -2.78 -3.92 9.94
CA PHE A 103 -1.56 -3.30 9.42
C PHE A 103 -0.33 -3.66 10.27
N SER A 104 0.83 -3.63 9.65
CA SER A 104 2.12 -3.53 10.33
C SER A 104 2.33 -2.11 10.87
N GLN A 105 3.49 -1.86 11.46
CA GLN A 105 3.94 -0.48 11.68
C GLN A 105 4.16 0.21 10.33
N GLY A 106 3.96 1.53 10.29
CA GLY A 106 4.25 2.33 9.09
C GLY A 106 5.75 2.28 8.75
N TYR A 107 6.07 2.03 7.48
CA TYR A 107 7.46 2.03 6.99
C TYR A 107 7.81 3.30 6.21
N ALA A 108 6.82 4.13 5.89
CA ALA A 108 7.02 5.39 5.20
C ALA A 108 5.92 6.40 5.55
N THR A 109 6.17 7.66 5.22
CA THR A 109 5.19 8.76 5.32
C THR A 109 5.28 9.59 4.05
N GLU A 110 4.16 9.88 3.44
CA GLU A 110 4.07 10.71 2.24
C GLU A 110 3.13 11.90 2.46
N PRO A 111 3.50 13.09 2.00
CA PRO A 111 2.58 14.22 1.94
C PRO A 111 1.65 14.10 0.72
N ALA A 112 0.37 14.41 0.91
CA ALA A 112 -0.53 14.64 -0.21
C ALA A 112 -0.35 16.06 -0.76
N THR A 113 -0.41 16.22 -2.09
CA THR A 113 -0.31 17.52 -2.76
C THR A 113 -1.41 17.70 -3.79
N LEU A 114 -1.74 18.97 -4.08
CA LEU A 114 -2.61 19.33 -5.18
C LEU A 114 -1.73 19.73 -6.38
N ALA A 115 -1.80 18.97 -7.46
CA ALA A 115 -1.17 19.33 -8.72
C ALA A 115 -2.12 20.22 -9.54
N VAL A 116 -1.59 21.32 -10.05
CA VAL A 116 -2.35 22.29 -10.87
C VAL A 116 -1.58 22.58 -12.15
N MET A 117 -2.30 23.02 -13.19
CA MET A 117 -1.65 23.45 -14.42
C MET A 117 -0.81 24.70 -14.16
N LYS A 118 0.42 24.70 -14.71
CA LYS A 118 1.30 25.87 -14.67
C LYS A 118 0.62 27.07 -15.34
N GLY A 119 0.67 28.23 -14.72
CA GLY A 119 -0.02 29.43 -15.18
C GLY A 119 -1.53 29.46 -14.86
N SER A 120 -2.06 28.48 -14.13
CA SER A 120 -3.45 28.50 -13.69
C SER A 120 -3.67 29.48 -12.53
N SER A 121 -4.93 29.89 -12.30
CA SER A 121 -5.29 30.73 -11.16
C SER A 121 -5.10 30.04 -9.80
N LEU A 122 -4.79 28.77 -9.78
CA LEU A 122 -4.54 27.98 -8.57
C LEU A 122 -3.04 27.90 -8.26
N GLU A 123 -2.16 28.30 -9.19
CA GLU A 123 -0.73 28.34 -8.95
C GLU A 123 -0.40 29.41 -7.90
N GLY A 124 0.43 29.09 -6.92
CA GLY A 124 0.85 30.04 -5.88
C GLY A 124 -0.22 30.35 -4.83
N MET A 125 -1.13 29.43 -4.54
CA MET A 125 -2.05 29.57 -3.41
C MET A 125 -1.29 29.88 -2.12
N ASP A 126 -1.77 30.87 -1.34
CA ASP A 126 -1.20 31.23 -0.03
C ASP A 126 -1.57 30.16 1.02
N THR A 127 -0.90 29.02 0.92
CA THR A 127 -0.98 27.94 1.89
C THR A 127 0.42 27.65 2.45
N PRO A 128 0.54 27.22 3.71
CA PRO A 128 1.80 26.70 4.22
C PRO A 128 2.33 25.57 3.33
N GLN A 129 3.66 25.43 3.27
CA GLN A 129 4.31 24.41 2.46
C GLN A 129 3.90 22.97 2.87
N SER A 130 3.56 22.78 4.14
CA SER A 130 3.08 21.51 4.68
C SER A 130 2.14 21.75 5.84
N ILE A 131 1.06 21.00 5.91
CA ILE A 131 0.09 21.02 7.01
C ILE A 131 -0.27 19.60 7.40
N ASN A 132 -0.24 19.35 8.70
CA ASN A 132 -0.79 18.12 9.24
C ASN A 132 -2.28 18.32 9.56
N LEU A 133 -3.15 17.76 8.75
CA LEU A 133 -4.60 17.86 8.90
C LEU A 133 -5.15 17.13 10.13
N ASN A 134 -4.36 16.26 10.77
CA ASN A 134 -4.73 15.61 12.03
C ASN A 134 -4.56 16.54 13.24
N LEU A 135 -3.92 17.69 13.06
CA LEU A 135 -3.79 18.69 14.10
C LEU A 135 -4.95 19.68 14.03
N SER A 136 -5.42 20.14 15.20
CA SER A 136 -6.37 21.23 15.30
C SER A 136 -5.62 22.52 15.63
N GLY A 137 -5.75 23.56 14.81
CA GLY A 137 -5.09 24.84 15.04
C GLY A 137 -5.56 25.92 14.06
N SER A 138 -5.16 27.17 14.34
CA SER A 138 -5.48 28.33 13.50
C SER A 138 -4.96 28.16 12.07
N ASP A 139 -3.76 27.60 11.93
CA ASP A 139 -3.07 27.46 10.64
C ASP A 139 -3.75 26.41 9.76
N VAL A 140 -4.21 25.29 10.36
CA VAL A 140 -5.00 24.29 9.66
C VAL A 140 -6.31 24.89 9.16
N LYS A 141 -7.03 25.63 10.02
CA LYS A 141 -8.27 26.31 9.64
C LYS A 141 -8.06 27.34 8.54
N LYS A 142 -6.98 28.13 8.62
CA LYS A 142 -6.64 29.12 7.59
C LYS A 142 -6.39 28.44 6.25
N ALA A 143 -5.59 27.37 6.25
CA ALA A 143 -5.25 26.66 5.03
C ALA A 143 -6.47 25.95 4.42
N LEU A 144 -7.28 25.26 5.21
CA LEU A 144 -8.51 24.65 4.73
C LEU A 144 -9.44 25.72 4.11
N LYS A 145 -9.57 26.88 4.75
CA LYS A 145 -10.35 28.00 4.18
C LYS A 145 -9.79 28.47 2.83
N THR A 146 -8.47 28.60 2.71
CA THR A 146 -7.82 28.98 1.44
C THR A 146 -8.08 27.94 0.36
N ILE A 147 -7.88 26.65 0.68
CA ILE A 147 -8.13 25.52 -0.25
C ILE A 147 -9.60 25.49 -0.67
N THR A 148 -10.54 25.58 0.30
CA THR A 148 -11.98 25.63 0.04
C THR A 148 -12.35 26.75 -0.92
N GLY A 149 -11.83 27.96 -0.69
CA GLY A 149 -12.11 29.10 -1.57
C GLY A 149 -11.54 28.93 -2.98
N ALA A 150 -10.34 28.36 -3.08
CA ALA A 150 -9.67 28.13 -4.35
C ALA A 150 -10.32 27.01 -5.18
N LEU A 151 -10.81 25.97 -4.53
CA LEU A 151 -11.42 24.79 -5.17
C LEU A 151 -12.93 24.91 -5.39
N ALA A 152 -13.59 25.94 -4.87
CA ALA A 152 -15.03 26.10 -4.99
C ALA A 152 -15.51 25.97 -6.45
N GLY A 153 -16.38 25.02 -6.71
CA GLY A 153 -16.94 24.73 -8.04
C GLY A 153 -15.94 24.16 -9.05
N LYS A 154 -14.71 23.87 -8.63
CA LYS A 154 -13.71 23.23 -9.50
C LYS A 154 -13.93 21.72 -9.57
N THR A 155 -13.40 21.12 -10.63
CA THR A 155 -13.28 19.67 -10.74
C THR A 155 -11.91 19.23 -10.22
N VAL A 156 -11.89 18.35 -9.26
CA VAL A 156 -10.67 17.77 -8.69
C VAL A 156 -10.66 16.27 -9.01
N CYS A 157 -9.55 15.82 -9.56
CA CYS A 157 -9.34 14.42 -9.96
C CYS A 157 -8.52 13.70 -8.91
N THR A 158 -8.88 12.45 -8.60
CA THR A 158 -8.13 11.58 -7.69
C THR A 158 -8.33 10.12 -8.06
N GLN A 159 -7.55 9.23 -7.45
CA GLN A 159 -7.74 7.80 -7.63
C GLN A 159 -8.89 7.31 -6.75
N THR A 160 -9.67 6.38 -7.28
CA THR A 160 -10.80 5.72 -6.59
C THR A 160 -10.33 4.96 -5.34
N GLY A 161 -11.07 5.06 -4.23
CA GLY A 161 -10.79 4.29 -3.00
C GLY A 161 -9.56 4.75 -2.20
N THR A 162 -9.06 5.96 -2.48
CA THR A 162 -7.93 6.55 -1.74
C THR A 162 -8.39 7.45 -0.59
N ILE A 163 -7.47 7.73 0.34
CA ILE A 163 -7.69 8.74 1.39
C ILE A 163 -7.90 10.15 0.81
N HIS A 164 -7.37 10.41 -0.39
CA HIS A 164 -7.54 11.68 -1.09
C HIS A 164 -8.98 11.85 -1.56
N GLN A 165 -9.62 10.81 -2.08
CA GLN A 165 -11.05 10.83 -2.40
C GLN A 165 -11.87 11.13 -1.15
N ASN A 166 -11.63 10.40 -0.06
CA ASN A 166 -12.36 10.60 1.20
C ASN A 166 -12.22 12.04 1.71
N PHE A 167 -11.00 12.62 1.62
CA PHE A 167 -10.76 14.01 2.01
C PHE A 167 -11.53 15.00 1.14
N LEU A 168 -11.56 14.82 -0.17
CA LEU A 168 -12.29 15.69 -1.08
C LEU A 168 -13.82 15.60 -0.88
N GLU A 169 -14.32 14.44 -0.48
CA GLU A 169 -15.75 14.16 -0.26
C GLU A 169 -16.20 14.43 1.18
N SER A 170 -15.27 14.64 2.13
CA SER A 170 -15.59 14.88 3.56
C SER A 170 -16.38 16.18 3.81
N GLY A 171 -16.30 17.14 2.88
CA GLY A 171 -16.81 18.49 3.05
C GLY A 171 -15.81 19.48 3.65
N ASP A 172 -14.65 19.02 4.13
CA ASP A 172 -13.62 19.89 4.73
C ASP A 172 -13.06 20.92 3.73
N VAL A 173 -13.08 20.59 2.45
CA VAL A 173 -12.67 21.46 1.35
C VAL A 173 -13.84 22.11 0.61
N GLY A 174 -15.05 22.09 1.20
CA GLY A 174 -16.26 22.66 0.62
C GLY A 174 -16.81 21.86 -0.56
N SER A 175 -17.57 22.55 -1.43
CA SER A 175 -18.16 21.89 -2.61
C SER A 175 -17.18 21.84 -3.77
N VAL A 176 -16.63 20.69 -4.03
CA VAL A 176 -15.81 20.38 -5.21
C VAL A 176 -16.47 19.30 -6.06
N ASN A 177 -16.25 19.34 -7.37
CA ASN A 177 -16.70 18.25 -8.26
C ASN A 177 -15.60 17.18 -8.27
N VAL A 178 -15.76 16.11 -7.49
CA VAL A 178 -14.77 15.02 -7.44
C VAL A 178 -14.96 14.11 -8.65
N ARG A 179 -13.87 13.84 -9.36
CA ARG A 179 -13.80 12.80 -10.41
C ARG A 179 -12.74 11.78 -10.03
N THR A 180 -13.14 10.51 -10.04
CA THR A 180 -12.24 9.42 -9.70
C THR A 180 -11.84 8.63 -10.94
N TYR A 181 -10.63 8.10 -10.89
CA TYR A 181 -10.01 7.28 -11.93
C TYR A 181 -9.37 6.04 -11.28
N LYS A 182 -9.20 5.00 -12.07
CA LYS A 182 -8.37 3.84 -11.68
C LYS A 182 -6.90 4.19 -11.73
#